data_09c8934e2267ddb60edf2b34a493fbaf
#
_entry.id   09c8934e2267ddb60edf2b34a493fbaf
#
_cell.length_a   1.000
_cell.length_b   1.000
_cell.length_c   1.000
_cell.angle_alpha   90.00
_cell.angle_beta   90.00
_cell.angle_gamma   90.00
#
_symmetry.space_group_name_H-M   'P 1'
#
loop_
_entity.id
_entity.type
_entity.pdbx_description
1 polymer ?
#
loop_
_entity_poly.entity_id
_entity_poly.type
_entity_poly.pdbx_seq_one_letter_code
_entity_poly.pdbx_strand_id
1 'polypeptide(L)' 'MTLQENHEGFGRPLEVLKSSAGFYIGTLDPELGPISRASVEYYSSQRKAQQALDLGTWTQRLTP' A
#
# COMPACT_ATOMS: atom_id res chain seq x y z
N MET A 1 -11.85 -18.88 5.63
CA MET A 1 -11.22 -18.91 5.46
C MET A 1 -10.77 -18.71 4.99
N THR A 2 -10.64 -18.52 5.04
CA THR A 2 -9.99 -18.27 4.71
C THR A 2 -9.33 -17.94 4.38
N LEU A 3 -9.16 -17.71 4.28
CA LEU A 3 -8.44 -17.41 3.97
C LEU A 3 -7.62 -16.95 3.81
N GLN A 4 -7.57 -16.69 3.77
CA GLN A 4 -6.77 -16.30 3.59
C GLN A 4 -5.84 -16.16 3.70
N GLU A 5 -5.87 -16.15 3.89
CA GLU A 5 -4.97 -16.11 3.91
C GLU A 5 -4.06 -16.05 3.78
N ASN A 6 -3.90 -16.03 3.68
CA ASN A 6 -3.02 -15.96 3.42
C ASN A 6 -2.12 -15.98 3.18
N HIS A 7 -1.54 -15.70 3.18
CA HIS A 7 -0.79 -15.75 2.74
C HIS A 7 0.24 -15.56 2.74
N GLU A 8 0.60 -15.43 3.47
CA GLU A 8 1.91 -15.55 3.32
C GLU A 8 2.82 -14.39 3.21
N GLY A 9 4.20 -14.30 3.16
CA GLY A 9 5.04 -13.14 3.16
C GLY A 9 4.55 -12.06 2.24
N PHE A 10 4.06 -12.46 1.11
CA PHE A 10 3.47 -11.50 0.21
C PHE A 10 2.02 -11.22 0.57
N GLY A 11 1.55 -11.77 1.66
CA GLY A 11 0.23 -11.48 2.17
C GLY A 11 0.18 -10.30 3.12
N ARG A 12 1.19 -9.44 3.12
CA ARG A 12 1.18 -8.29 4.00
C ARG A 12 0.08 -7.33 3.61
N PRO A 13 -0.59 -6.71 4.60
CA PRO A 13 -1.67 -5.79 4.30
C PRO A 13 -1.14 -4.53 3.63
N LEU A 14 -1.97 -3.94 2.78
CA LEU A 14 -1.68 -2.65 2.19
C LEU A 14 -1.89 -1.56 3.23
N GLU A 15 -1.03 -0.55 3.18
CA GLU A 15 -1.07 0.56 4.13
C GLU A 15 -0.75 1.85 3.39
N VAL A 16 -1.11 2.96 4.03
CA VAL A 16 -0.71 4.28 3.55
C VAL A 16 0.68 4.57 4.10
N LEU A 17 1.61 4.83 3.20
CA LEU A 17 2.99 5.13 3.54
C LEU A 17 3.35 6.51 3.01
N LYS A 18 4.43 7.08 3.54
CA LYS A 18 4.85 8.43 3.17
C LYS A 18 6.26 8.40 2.58
N SER A 19 6.44 9.20 1.53
CA SER A 19 7.75 9.42 0.93
C SER A 19 7.91 10.91 0.61
N SER A 20 9.07 11.27 0.08
CA SER A 20 9.30 12.65 -0.33
C SER A 20 8.39 13.07 -1.48
N ALA A 21 7.87 12.12 -2.23
CA ALA A 21 6.96 12.41 -3.34
C ALA A 21 5.51 12.53 -2.89
N GLY A 22 5.19 12.14 -1.66
CA GLY A 22 3.84 12.19 -1.15
C GLY A 22 3.45 10.89 -0.46
N PHE A 23 2.15 10.75 -0.18
CA PHE A 23 1.62 9.54 0.43
C PHE A 23 1.25 8.54 -0.66
N TYR A 24 1.41 7.28 -0.38
CA TYR A 24 1.12 6.22 -1.34
C TYR A 24 0.65 4.97 -0.62
N ILE A 25 0.12 4.03 -1.39
CA ILE A 25 -0.35 2.76 -0.87
C ILE A 25 0.72 1.71 -1.17
N GLY A 26 1.12 0.98 -0.15
CA GLY A 26 2.17 -0.02 -0.30
C GLY A 26 2.23 -0.97 0.88
N THR A 27 3.31 -1.70 0.96
CA THR A 27 3.53 -2.67 2.03
C THR A 27 4.75 -2.29 2.85
N LEU A 28 4.67 -2.54 4.14
CA LEU A 28 5.69 -2.18 5.11
C LEU A 28 6.13 -3.41 5.88
N ASP A 29 7.43 -3.60 5.99
CA ASP A 29 7.99 -4.62 6.85
C ASP A 29 8.45 -3.95 8.14
N PRO A 30 8.10 -4.49 9.32
CA PRO A 30 8.48 -3.85 10.59
C PRO A 30 9.99 -3.70 10.77
N GLU A 31 10.78 -4.57 10.14
CA GLU A 31 12.23 -4.53 10.29
C GLU A 31 12.91 -3.81 9.13
N LEU A 32 12.43 -4.04 7.92
CA LEU A 32 13.07 -3.53 6.72
C LEU A 32 12.53 -2.18 6.28
N GLY A 33 11.36 -1.80 6.77
CA GLY A 33 10.71 -0.58 6.33
C GLY A 33 9.89 -0.81 5.07
N PRO A 34 9.60 0.25 4.30
CA PRO A 34 8.81 0.11 3.07
C PRO A 34 9.49 -0.81 2.08
N ILE A 35 8.78 -1.84 1.62
CA ILE A 35 9.36 -2.82 0.71
C ILE A 35 8.75 -2.74 -0.69
N SER A 36 7.54 -2.20 -0.81
CA SER A 36 6.88 -2.20 -2.11
C SER A 36 5.87 -1.08 -2.18
N ARG A 37 5.83 -0.42 -3.32
CA ARG A 37 4.77 0.55 -3.60
C ARG A 37 3.75 -0.12 -4.50
N ALA A 38 2.51 -0.16 -4.04
CA ALA A 38 1.42 -0.78 -4.78
C ALA A 38 0.71 0.21 -5.69
N SER A 39 0.51 1.45 -5.23
CA SER A 39 -0.23 2.44 -6.01
C SER A 39 0.68 3.15 -7.01
N VAL A 40 0.11 3.42 -8.20
CA VAL A 40 0.77 4.29 -9.19
C VAL A 40 0.78 5.72 -8.67
N GLU A 41 -0.29 6.11 -7.99
CA GLU A 41 -0.47 7.49 -7.56
C GLU A 41 0.29 7.80 -6.28
N TYR A 42 0.64 9.07 -6.15
CA TYR A 42 1.00 9.68 -4.88
C TYR A 42 -0.09 10.67 -4.51
N TYR A 43 -0.41 10.73 -3.24
CA TYR A 43 -1.49 11.58 -2.74
C TYR A 43 -0.89 12.70 -1.91
N SER A 44 -1.55 13.85 -1.92
CA SER A 44 -1.05 15.03 -1.22
C SER A 44 -1.25 14.95 0.30
N SER A 45 -2.12 14.05 0.76
CA SER A 45 -2.35 13.90 2.19
C SER A 45 -2.61 12.44 2.52
N GLN A 46 -2.35 12.10 3.79
CA GLN A 46 -2.63 10.75 4.29
C GLN A 46 -4.11 10.43 4.16
N ARG A 47 -4.96 11.41 4.41
CA ARG A 47 -6.40 11.23 4.35
C ARG A 47 -6.84 10.81 2.95
N LYS A 48 -6.29 11.46 1.93
CA LYS A 48 -6.65 11.13 0.55
C LYS A 48 -6.18 9.74 0.18
N ALA A 49 -4.96 9.38 0.60
CA ALA A 49 -4.43 8.05 0.33
C ALA A 49 -5.26 6.99 1.05
N GLN A 50 -5.62 7.25 2.30
CA GLN A 50 -6.42 6.31 3.07
C GLN A 50 -7.80 6.12 2.46
N GLN A 51 -8.39 7.20 1.99
CA GLN A 51 -9.69 7.15 1.34
C GLN A 51 -9.62 6.31 0.06
N ALA A 52 -8.55 6.49 -0.72
CA ALA A 52 -8.37 5.70 -1.94
C ALA A 52 -8.20 4.23 -1.61
N LEU A 53 -7.46 3.93 -0.55
CA LEU A 53 -7.27 2.55 -0.11
C LEU A 53 -8.60 1.92 0.33
N ASP A 54 -9.36 2.65 1.14
CA ASP A 54 -10.64 2.14 1.64
C ASP A 54 -11.65 1.90 0.53
N LEU A 55 -11.66 2.78 -0.47
CA LEU A 55 -12.61 2.70 -1.57
C LEU A 55 -12.11 1.85 -2.73
N GLY A 56 -10.83 1.50 -2.72
CA GLY A 56 -10.26 0.75 -3.82
C GLY A 56 -10.14 1.54 -5.11
N THR A 57 -9.99 2.85 -5.01
CA THR A 57 -9.97 3.71 -6.19
C THR A 57 -8.55 4.04 -6.68
N TRP A 58 -7.54 3.44 -6.07
CA TRP A 58 -6.16 3.62 -6.49
C TRP A 58 -5.82 2.63 -7.62
N THR A 59 -4.80 2.98 -8.40
CA THR A 59 -4.37 2.18 -9.53
C THR A 59 -3.17 1.35 -9.13
N GLN A 60 -3.25 0.04 -9.33
CA GLN A 60 -2.15 -0.85 -8.97
C GLN A 60 -1.01 -0.73 -9.98
N ARG A 61 0.20 -0.68 -9.47
CA ARG A 61 1.39 -0.72 -10.32
C ARG A 61 1.54 -2.11 -10.90
N LEU A 62 1.89 -2.16 -12.18
CA LEU A 62 2.08 -3.43 -12.87
C LEU A 62 3.52 -3.93 -12.73
N THR A 63 4.45 -3.05 -12.40
CA THR A 63 5.86 -3.43 -12.21
C THR A 63 6.33 -2.94 -10.86
N PRO A 64 7.26 -3.67 -10.25
CA PRO A 64 7.81 -3.28 -8.94
C PRO A 64 8.58 -1.98 -9.00
#